data_4f8a6130b247e1a5e1edbdb0f60df187
#
_entry.id   4f8a6130b247e1a5e1edbdb0f60df187
#
_cell.length_a   1.000
_cell.length_b   1.000
_cell.length_c   1.000
_cell.angle_alpha   90.00
_cell.angle_beta   90.00
_cell.angle_gamma   90.00
#
_symmetry.space_group_name_H-M   'P 1'
#
loop_
_entity.id
_entity.type
_entity.pdbx_description
1 polymer ?
#
loop_
_entity_poly.entity_id
_entity_poly.type
_entity_poly.pdbx_seq_one_letter_code
_entity_poly.pdbx_strand_id
1 'polypeptide(L)'
;MIVRPKPLIASLAIATTLAFALTGCGDAEPVGEPPLSEEALGAIKENPGAPTRQLARQVDDLFTMEGLGETRAVVLMHGGTIAAERYAPGYDADTRFVSWSMAKTITAVMIGMLVADGRLRLDEPAPVPGWQRPGDPRSEITLRHLLQMRSGLDHTEAGPVPNESSEVRMLFLDGRDDMAGWAEEQPLEAEPGSKFEYSSNTTVILADIAARALTDSEDPDIRRRAVATYLQARLFEPLAMTSIVPEFDAAGTLIGGSLMHATARDYARFGDFLRNKGSYRGTQLVPRAWVEKMVTPS
;
A
#
# COMPACT_ATOMS: atom_id res chain seq x y z
N MET A 1 78.95 -21.32 3.43
CA MET A 1 80.29 -21.67 2.88
C MET A 1 80.06 -22.66 1.74
N ILE A 2 80.49 -22.32 0.54
CA ILE A 2 80.70 -23.15 -0.66
C ILE A 2 79.45 -23.52 -1.45
N VAL A 3 79.00 -22.80 -2.50
CA VAL A 3 79.47 -22.64 -3.88
C VAL A 3 79.21 -23.86 -4.78
N ARG A 4 78.19 -23.76 -5.63
CA ARG A 4 77.98 -24.04 -7.10
C ARG A 4 78.62 -25.33 -7.72
N PRO A 5 78.20 -25.81 -8.91
CA PRO A 5 77.49 -25.16 -10.04
C PRO A 5 76.43 -26.07 -10.76
N LYS A 6 75.78 -25.44 -11.77
CA LYS A 6 74.97 -26.04 -12.84
C LYS A 6 75.81 -26.93 -13.80
N PRO A 7 75.15 -27.79 -14.60
CA PRO A 7 75.21 -27.54 -16.00
C PRO A 7 73.91 -27.57 -16.81
N LEU A 8 73.92 -26.78 -17.89
CA LEU A 8 73.03 -26.84 -19.02
C LEU A 8 73.18 -28.17 -19.79
N ILE A 9 72.11 -28.67 -20.36
CA ILE A 9 72.15 -29.42 -21.64
C ILE A 9 70.91 -29.05 -22.45
N ALA A 10 71.17 -28.92 -23.73
CA ALA A 10 70.36 -28.25 -24.76
C ALA A 10 69.27 -29.15 -25.34
N SER A 11 68.24 -28.46 -25.79
CA SER A 11 67.41 -28.63 -26.99
C SER A 11 67.28 -29.97 -27.70
N LEU A 12 66.01 -30.40 -27.86
CA LEU A 12 65.56 -30.91 -29.14
C LEU A 12 64.04 -30.64 -29.31
N ALA A 13 63.71 -29.74 -30.25
CA ALA A 13 62.38 -29.47 -30.68
C ALA A 13 61.87 -30.56 -31.57
N ILE A 14 60.77 -31.18 -31.24
CA ILE A 14 59.97 -31.98 -32.18
C ILE A 14 58.60 -31.27 -32.28
N ALA A 15 58.43 -30.58 -33.40
CA ALA A 15 57.17 -30.01 -33.81
C ALA A 15 56.26 -31.14 -34.35
N THR A 16 55.27 -31.54 -33.57
CA THR A 16 54.17 -32.38 -34.03
C THR A 16 52.97 -31.44 -34.18
N THR A 17 52.71 -31.08 -35.44
CA THR A 17 51.50 -30.39 -35.84
C THR A 17 50.28 -31.34 -35.69
N LEU A 18 49.54 -31.17 -34.58
CA LEU A 18 48.24 -31.78 -34.41
C LEU A 18 47.21 -30.81 -34.99
N ALA A 19 46.73 -31.12 -36.20
CA ALA A 19 45.57 -30.45 -36.77
C ALA A 19 44.32 -30.83 -35.97
N PHE A 20 43.94 -29.96 -35.03
CA PHE A 20 42.58 -30.02 -34.45
C PHE A 20 41.60 -29.50 -35.51
N ALA A 21 40.81 -30.43 -36.08
CA ALA A 21 39.61 -30.09 -36.79
C ALA A 21 38.66 -29.39 -35.75
N LEU A 22 38.60 -28.08 -35.82
CA LEU A 22 37.51 -27.29 -35.23
C LEU A 22 36.23 -27.66 -35.98
N THR A 23 35.55 -28.73 -35.52
CA THR A 23 34.15 -28.88 -35.79
C THR A 23 33.44 -27.70 -35.13
N GLY A 24 32.90 -26.81 -35.94
CA GLY A 24 32.21 -25.59 -35.50
C GLY A 24 31.17 -25.93 -34.41
N CYS A 25 31.40 -25.34 -33.22
CA CYS A 25 30.28 -24.94 -32.41
C CYS A 25 29.55 -23.92 -33.28
N GLY A 26 28.43 -24.35 -33.85
CA GLY A 26 27.51 -23.41 -34.44
C GLY A 26 27.21 -22.38 -33.32
N ASP A 27 27.48 -21.14 -33.62
CA ASP A 27 27.01 -20.03 -32.84
C ASP A 27 25.51 -20.19 -32.75
N ALA A 28 25.02 -20.69 -31.58
CA ALA A 28 23.60 -20.63 -31.29
C ALA A 28 23.33 -19.11 -31.30
N GLU A 29 22.60 -18.63 -32.29
CA GLU A 29 22.11 -17.27 -32.29
C GLU A 29 21.51 -17.02 -30.90
N PRO A 30 21.82 -15.91 -30.25
CA PRO A 30 21.19 -15.58 -28.98
C PRO A 30 19.68 -15.68 -29.23
N VAL A 31 19.01 -16.52 -28.46
CA VAL A 31 17.55 -16.66 -28.52
C VAL A 31 17.01 -15.25 -28.33
N GLY A 32 16.57 -14.66 -29.45
CA GLY A 32 16.02 -13.30 -29.41
C GLY A 32 14.83 -13.28 -28.45
N GLU A 33 14.70 -12.22 -27.70
CA GLU A 33 13.51 -12.06 -26.86
C GLU A 33 12.24 -12.32 -27.67
N PRO A 34 11.26 -13.09 -27.16
CA PRO A 34 10.03 -13.39 -27.87
C PRO A 34 9.36 -12.07 -28.33
N PRO A 35 8.71 -12.05 -29.49
CA PRO A 35 8.06 -10.86 -29.99
C PRO A 35 6.95 -10.41 -29.01
N LEU A 36 6.85 -9.09 -28.80
CA LEU A 36 5.77 -8.52 -27.99
C LEU A 36 4.45 -8.63 -28.76
N SER A 37 3.38 -8.98 -28.04
CA SER A 37 2.02 -8.96 -28.57
C SER A 37 1.54 -7.53 -28.85
N GLU A 38 0.54 -7.39 -29.71
CA GLU A 38 -0.13 -6.10 -29.97
C GLU A 38 -0.76 -5.55 -28.67
N GLU A 39 -1.29 -6.42 -27.83
CA GLU A 39 -1.86 -6.07 -26.52
C GLU A 39 -0.79 -5.48 -25.61
N ALA A 40 0.39 -6.10 -25.51
CA ALA A 40 1.50 -5.60 -24.70
C ALA A 40 1.96 -4.20 -25.17
N LEU A 41 2.07 -4.00 -26.48
CA LEU A 41 2.44 -2.69 -27.04
C LEU A 41 1.31 -1.65 -26.87
N GLY A 42 0.06 -2.06 -27.04
CA GLY A 42 -1.12 -1.20 -26.86
C GLY A 42 -1.36 -0.75 -25.42
N ALA A 43 -0.79 -1.45 -24.44
CA ALA A 43 -0.83 -1.06 -23.04
C ALA A 43 -0.05 0.24 -22.76
N ILE A 44 0.95 0.57 -23.59
CA ILE A 44 1.82 1.73 -23.38
C ILE A 44 1.21 2.97 -24.04
N LYS A 45 1.13 4.04 -23.27
CA LYS A 45 0.59 5.34 -23.73
C LYS A 45 1.69 6.16 -24.41
N GLU A 46 1.28 7.26 -25.04
CA GLU A 46 2.20 8.22 -25.63
C GLU A 46 3.10 8.84 -24.54
N ASN A 47 4.40 9.01 -24.83
CA ASN A 47 5.38 9.62 -23.93
C ASN A 47 5.44 8.95 -22.53
N PRO A 48 5.68 7.64 -22.43
CA PRO A 48 5.63 6.91 -21.17
C PRO A 48 6.78 7.24 -20.20
N GLY A 49 7.77 8.04 -20.64
CA GLY A 49 8.96 8.35 -19.83
C GLY A 49 10.02 7.25 -19.79
N ALA A 50 9.84 6.20 -20.58
CA ALA A 50 10.74 5.06 -20.72
C ALA A 50 10.69 4.50 -22.15
N PRO A 51 11.70 3.69 -22.60
CA PRO A 51 11.64 3.02 -23.89
C PRO A 51 10.40 2.13 -24.01
N THR A 52 9.53 2.41 -24.99
CA THR A 52 8.21 1.78 -25.14
C THR A 52 8.27 0.25 -25.13
N ARG A 53 9.18 -0.36 -25.91
CA ARG A 53 9.28 -1.82 -25.99
C ARG A 53 9.74 -2.46 -24.68
N GLN A 54 10.66 -1.82 -23.96
CA GLN A 54 11.13 -2.29 -22.67
C GLN A 54 10.01 -2.22 -21.62
N LEU A 55 9.30 -1.09 -21.57
CA LEU A 55 8.16 -0.94 -20.65
C LEU A 55 7.03 -1.92 -20.98
N ALA A 56 6.74 -2.14 -22.28
CA ALA A 56 5.75 -3.11 -22.71
C ALA A 56 6.10 -4.53 -22.24
N ARG A 57 7.39 -4.92 -22.34
CA ARG A 57 7.85 -6.21 -21.83
C ARG A 57 7.63 -6.36 -20.35
N GLN A 58 8.05 -5.37 -19.56
CA GLN A 58 7.90 -5.39 -18.11
C GLN A 58 6.43 -5.44 -17.68
N VAL A 59 5.54 -4.73 -18.38
CA VAL A 59 4.11 -4.79 -18.11
C VAL A 59 3.54 -6.15 -18.51
N ASP A 60 3.97 -6.72 -19.66
CA ASP A 60 3.53 -8.03 -20.10
C ASP A 60 3.95 -9.14 -19.13
N ASP A 61 5.17 -9.09 -18.62
CA ASP A 61 5.69 -10.03 -17.63
C ASP A 61 4.82 -10.11 -16.37
N LEU A 62 4.20 -9.01 -15.94
CA LEU A 62 3.30 -9.01 -14.78
C LEU A 62 2.03 -9.86 -15.01
N PHE A 63 1.63 -10.10 -16.24
CA PHE A 63 0.45 -10.91 -16.60
C PHE A 63 0.79 -12.33 -17.03
N THR A 64 2.05 -12.59 -17.44
CA THR A 64 2.44 -13.84 -18.08
C THR A 64 3.45 -14.66 -17.30
N MET A 65 4.20 -14.05 -16.38
CA MET A 65 5.25 -14.71 -15.59
C MET A 65 4.64 -15.72 -14.62
N GLU A 66 5.09 -16.96 -14.68
CA GLU A 66 4.69 -18.02 -13.75
C GLU A 66 5.07 -17.65 -12.29
N GLY A 67 4.21 -17.97 -11.37
CA GLY A 67 4.44 -17.78 -9.93
C GLY A 67 4.05 -16.40 -9.38
N LEU A 68 3.65 -15.44 -10.21
CA LEU A 68 3.14 -14.14 -9.73
C LEU A 68 1.67 -14.18 -9.27
N GLY A 69 0.95 -15.26 -9.55
CA GLY A 69 -0.49 -15.32 -9.35
C GLY A 69 -1.26 -14.55 -10.43
N GLU A 70 -2.52 -14.19 -10.15
CA GLU A 70 -3.38 -13.49 -11.09
C GLU A 70 -3.18 -11.97 -10.99
N THR A 71 -2.61 -11.34 -12.01
CA THR A 71 -2.60 -9.88 -12.15
C THR A 71 -3.86 -9.44 -12.89
N ARG A 72 -4.71 -8.63 -12.25
CA ARG A 72 -6.01 -8.18 -12.80
C ARG A 72 -5.94 -6.84 -13.50
N ALA A 73 -5.14 -5.92 -12.97
CA ALA A 73 -4.97 -4.59 -13.53
C ALA A 73 -3.57 -4.04 -13.21
N VAL A 74 -3.00 -3.33 -14.17
CA VAL A 74 -1.78 -2.53 -13.99
C VAL A 74 -2.05 -1.14 -14.54
N VAL A 75 -1.86 -0.12 -13.71
CA VAL A 75 -1.84 1.30 -14.12
C VAL A 75 -0.57 1.92 -13.61
N LEU A 76 0.27 2.38 -14.51
CA LEU A 76 1.52 3.07 -14.20
C LEU A 76 1.40 4.55 -14.53
N MET A 77 1.71 5.40 -13.57
CA MET A 77 1.75 6.86 -13.77
C MET A 77 3.17 7.39 -13.82
N HIS A 78 3.42 8.30 -14.75
CA HIS A 78 4.64 9.07 -14.86
C HIS A 78 4.33 10.53 -15.14
N GLY A 79 4.93 11.45 -14.38
CA GLY A 79 4.74 12.90 -14.57
C GLY A 79 3.27 13.37 -14.45
N GLY A 80 2.43 12.67 -13.68
CA GLY A 80 1.00 13.00 -13.52
C GLY A 80 0.09 12.46 -14.62
N THR A 81 0.61 11.67 -15.57
CA THR A 81 -0.15 11.03 -16.66
C THR A 81 0.00 9.52 -16.61
N ILE A 82 -0.94 8.79 -17.22
CA ILE A 82 -0.85 7.34 -17.36
C ILE A 82 0.21 7.02 -18.42
N ALA A 83 1.25 6.31 -18.03
CA ALA A 83 2.33 5.83 -18.88
C ALA A 83 2.04 4.44 -19.47
N ALA A 84 1.42 3.57 -18.67
CA ALA A 84 0.97 2.26 -19.11
C ALA A 84 -0.33 1.87 -18.39
N GLU A 85 -1.16 1.09 -19.09
CA GLU A 85 -2.43 0.62 -18.54
C GLU A 85 -2.83 -0.68 -19.23
N ARG A 86 -3.05 -1.74 -18.43
CA ARG A 86 -3.48 -3.05 -18.91
C ARG A 86 -4.39 -3.74 -17.89
N TYR A 87 -5.35 -4.48 -18.39
CA TYR A 87 -6.32 -5.27 -17.63
C TYR A 87 -6.32 -6.71 -18.12
N ALA A 88 -6.48 -7.66 -17.21
CA ALA A 88 -6.69 -9.06 -17.58
C ALA A 88 -8.09 -9.29 -18.19
N PRO A 89 -8.31 -10.39 -18.89
CA PRO A 89 -9.64 -10.74 -19.41
C PRO A 89 -10.71 -10.71 -18.32
N GLY A 90 -11.83 -10.03 -18.58
CA GLY A 90 -12.93 -9.83 -17.63
C GLY A 90 -12.80 -8.60 -16.73
N TYR A 91 -11.73 -7.84 -16.84
CA TYR A 91 -11.51 -6.58 -16.15
C TYR A 91 -11.28 -5.43 -17.14
N ASP A 92 -11.61 -4.22 -16.74
CA ASP A 92 -11.48 -3.01 -17.56
C ASP A 92 -11.19 -1.77 -16.70
N ALA A 93 -11.19 -0.60 -17.35
CA ALA A 93 -10.93 0.67 -16.71
C ALA A 93 -12.00 1.11 -15.71
N ASP A 94 -13.21 0.55 -15.81
CA ASP A 94 -14.36 0.87 -14.97
C ASP A 94 -14.55 -0.16 -13.84
N THR A 95 -13.79 -1.27 -13.88
CA THR A 95 -13.80 -2.30 -12.85
C THR A 95 -13.29 -1.73 -11.52
N ARG A 96 -14.11 -1.83 -10.47
CA ARG A 96 -13.70 -1.47 -9.11
C ARG A 96 -13.04 -2.64 -8.43
N PHE A 97 -11.90 -2.37 -7.81
CA PHE A 97 -11.14 -3.33 -7.01
C PHE A 97 -11.26 -2.95 -5.53
N VAL A 98 -11.35 -3.95 -4.67
CA VAL A 98 -11.32 -3.73 -3.22
C VAL A 98 -9.92 -3.24 -2.81
N SER A 99 -9.88 -2.23 -1.94
CA SER A 99 -8.63 -1.61 -1.48
C SER A 99 -7.79 -2.53 -0.61
N TRP A 100 -8.46 -3.39 0.17
CA TRP A 100 -7.86 -3.99 1.34
C TRP A 100 -7.06 -2.93 2.11
N SER A 101 -5.89 -3.24 2.58
CA SER A 101 -5.09 -2.36 3.44
C SER A 101 -4.64 -1.03 2.82
N MET A 102 -4.84 -0.80 1.52
CA MET A 102 -4.66 0.56 0.95
C MET A 102 -5.62 1.58 1.58
N ALA A 103 -6.78 1.14 2.08
CA ALA A 103 -7.72 1.98 2.82
C ALA A 103 -7.08 2.66 4.04
N LYS A 104 -6.14 2.00 4.72
CA LYS A 104 -5.42 2.56 5.86
C LYS A 104 -4.71 3.87 5.52
N THR A 105 -4.14 3.95 4.31
CA THR A 105 -3.46 5.16 3.85
C THR A 105 -4.45 6.31 3.61
N ILE A 106 -5.64 6.02 3.08
CA ILE A 106 -6.71 7.01 2.92
C ILE A 106 -7.17 7.52 4.29
N THR A 107 -7.37 6.60 5.25
CA THR A 107 -7.72 6.96 6.62
C THR A 107 -6.63 7.82 7.29
N ALA A 108 -5.35 7.48 7.12
CA ALA A 108 -4.25 8.29 7.64
C ALA A 108 -4.20 9.69 7.02
N VAL A 109 -4.52 9.84 5.73
CA VAL A 109 -4.67 11.14 5.07
C VAL A 109 -5.86 11.92 5.66
N MET A 110 -7.01 11.27 5.87
CA MET A 110 -8.18 11.88 6.51
C MET A 110 -7.84 12.42 7.92
N ILE A 111 -7.17 11.63 8.74
CA ILE A 111 -6.70 12.08 10.06
C ILE A 111 -5.74 13.27 9.91
N GLY A 112 -4.84 13.25 8.93
CA GLY A 112 -3.93 14.37 8.65
C GLY A 112 -4.64 15.66 8.29
N MET A 113 -5.71 15.60 7.53
CA MET A 113 -6.56 16.75 7.23
C MET A 113 -7.27 17.28 8.48
N LEU A 114 -7.82 16.37 9.33
CA LEU A 114 -8.48 16.78 10.59
C LEU A 114 -7.50 17.39 11.61
N VAL A 115 -6.26 16.91 11.65
CA VAL A 115 -5.19 17.52 12.46
C VAL A 115 -4.84 18.91 11.91
N ALA A 116 -4.73 19.07 10.59
CA ALA A 116 -4.47 20.35 9.95
C ALA A 116 -5.62 21.35 10.17
N ASP A 117 -6.86 20.88 10.18
CA ASP A 117 -8.05 21.69 10.51
C ASP A 117 -8.15 22.05 12.01
N GLY A 118 -7.22 21.54 12.84
CA GLY A 118 -7.20 21.79 14.28
C GLY A 118 -8.26 21.02 15.08
N ARG A 119 -8.93 20.04 14.45
CA ARG A 119 -9.98 19.22 15.08
C ARG A 119 -9.40 18.08 15.91
N LEU A 120 -8.21 17.60 15.58
CA LEU A 120 -7.51 16.52 16.28
C LEU A 120 -6.09 16.95 16.66
N ARG A 121 -5.52 16.32 17.69
CA ARG A 121 -4.16 16.54 18.18
C ARG A 121 -3.38 15.24 18.16
N LEU A 122 -2.22 15.25 17.49
CA LEU A 122 -1.43 14.03 17.24
C LEU A 122 -0.86 13.42 18.54
N ASP A 123 -0.41 14.26 19.44
CA ASP A 123 0.35 13.86 20.64
C ASP A 123 -0.48 13.91 21.94
N GLU A 124 -1.78 14.17 21.82
CA GLU A 124 -2.71 14.10 22.93
C GLU A 124 -3.35 12.71 23.00
N PRO A 125 -3.90 12.32 24.18
CA PRO A 125 -4.70 11.11 24.33
C PRO A 125 -5.77 11.00 23.23
N ALA A 126 -5.91 9.80 22.67
CA ALA A 126 -6.91 9.54 21.64
C ALA A 126 -8.31 9.81 22.23
N PRO A 127 -9.18 10.57 21.54
CA PRO A 127 -10.48 10.98 22.09
C PRO A 127 -11.51 9.85 21.97
N VAL A 128 -11.20 8.69 22.57
CA VAL A 128 -12.09 7.54 22.72
C VAL A 128 -12.77 7.62 24.08
N PRO A 129 -14.08 7.87 24.16
CA PRO A 129 -14.77 8.13 25.44
C PRO A 129 -14.60 7.01 26.45
N GLY A 130 -14.65 5.75 25.98
CA GLY A 130 -14.50 4.56 26.83
C GLY A 130 -13.15 4.48 27.56
N TRP A 131 -12.10 5.08 27.01
CA TRP A 131 -10.74 5.06 27.59
C TRP A 131 -10.49 6.19 28.60
N GLN A 132 -11.34 7.22 28.65
CA GLN A 132 -11.15 8.39 29.51
C GLN A 132 -11.69 8.16 30.94
N ARG A 133 -11.97 6.92 31.31
CA ARG A 133 -12.43 6.56 32.68
C ARG A 133 -11.26 6.63 33.66
N PRO A 134 -11.46 7.12 34.90
CA PRO A 134 -10.42 7.14 35.90
C PRO A 134 -9.77 5.77 36.12
N GLY A 135 -8.45 5.68 35.94
CA GLY A 135 -7.69 4.44 36.12
C GLY A 135 -7.67 3.48 34.92
N ASP A 136 -8.28 3.86 33.79
CA ASP A 136 -8.14 3.06 32.55
C ASP A 136 -6.78 3.34 31.90
N PRO A 137 -5.88 2.34 31.78
CA PRO A 137 -4.56 2.55 31.22
C PRO A 137 -4.58 2.93 29.73
N ARG A 138 -5.68 2.65 29.01
CA ARG A 138 -5.85 3.01 27.61
C ARG A 138 -5.96 4.52 27.39
N SER A 139 -6.17 5.30 28.44
CA SER A 139 -6.10 6.79 28.40
C SER A 139 -4.72 7.32 28.00
N GLU A 140 -3.67 6.50 28.10
CA GLU A 140 -2.31 6.84 27.65
C GLU A 140 -2.10 6.63 26.13
N ILE A 141 -3.06 5.99 25.43
CA ILE A 141 -3.00 5.81 23.99
C ILE A 141 -3.20 7.17 23.31
N THR A 142 -2.19 7.65 22.60
CA THR A 142 -2.28 8.88 21.81
C THR A 142 -2.75 8.60 20.38
N LEU A 143 -3.21 9.62 19.66
CA LEU A 143 -3.52 9.52 18.23
C LEU A 143 -2.28 9.08 17.42
N ARG A 144 -1.08 9.49 17.84
CA ARG A 144 0.18 9.04 17.26
C ARG A 144 0.37 7.53 17.42
N HIS A 145 0.13 6.98 18.61
CA HIS A 145 0.28 5.52 18.86
C HIS A 145 -0.63 4.71 17.93
N LEU A 146 -1.87 5.17 17.73
CA LEU A 146 -2.80 4.52 16.78
C LEU A 146 -2.28 4.58 15.33
N LEU A 147 -1.84 5.75 14.87
CA LEU A 147 -1.29 5.92 13.51
C LEU A 147 -0.01 5.13 13.26
N GLN A 148 0.79 4.92 14.30
CA GLN A 148 2.02 4.14 14.24
C GLN A 148 1.82 2.64 14.49
N MET A 149 0.58 2.17 14.65
CA MET A 149 0.27 0.78 15.00
C MET A 149 0.97 0.33 16.30
N ARG A 150 0.95 1.22 17.31
CA ARG A 150 1.59 1.03 18.61
C ARG A 150 0.63 1.30 19.77
N SER A 151 -0.64 0.94 19.59
CA SER A 151 -1.67 1.16 20.62
C SER A 151 -1.42 0.36 21.89
N GLY A 152 -0.81 -0.81 21.78
CA GLY A 152 -0.69 -1.78 22.87
C GLY A 152 -1.95 -2.60 23.13
N LEU A 153 -3.03 -2.38 22.34
CA LEU A 153 -4.25 -3.18 22.42
C LEU A 153 -4.00 -4.62 21.92
N ASP A 154 -4.68 -5.57 22.50
CA ASP A 154 -4.66 -6.98 22.09
C ASP A 154 -5.41 -7.17 20.76
N HIS A 155 -4.72 -6.84 19.69
CA HIS A 155 -5.21 -6.95 18.32
C HIS A 155 -4.35 -7.93 17.52
N THR A 156 -5.00 -8.86 16.83
CA THR A 156 -4.33 -9.84 15.95
C THR A 156 -4.85 -9.68 14.52
N GLU A 157 -3.98 -9.28 13.58
CA GLU A 157 -4.37 -9.12 12.17
C GLU A 157 -4.57 -10.48 11.49
N ALA A 158 -3.65 -11.41 11.69
CA ALA A 158 -3.72 -12.75 11.12
C ALA A 158 -3.23 -13.78 12.12
N GLY A 159 -3.80 -14.98 12.08
CA GLY A 159 -3.43 -16.08 12.94
C GLY A 159 -3.55 -17.42 12.21
N PRO A 160 -3.07 -18.51 12.82
CA PRO A 160 -3.15 -19.85 12.22
C PRO A 160 -4.60 -20.32 12.05
N VAL A 161 -5.52 -19.77 12.84
CA VAL A 161 -6.97 -20.03 12.76
C VAL A 161 -7.67 -18.71 12.43
N PRO A 162 -8.15 -18.52 11.19
CA PRO A 162 -8.65 -17.23 10.73
C PRO A 162 -9.74 -16.60 11.61
N ASN A 163 -10.70 -17.38 12.11
CA ASN A 163 -11.80 -16.89 12.95
C ASN A 163 -11.40 -16.56 14.40
N GLU A 164 -10.13 -16.75 14.76
CA GLU A 164 -9.56 -16.32 16.05
C GLU A 164 -8.85 -14.97 15.91
N SER A 165 -8.55 -14.50 14.68
CA SER A 165 -7.94 -13.19 14.50
C SER A 165 -8.92 -12.06 14.84
N SER A 166 -8.43 -11.02 15.49
CA SER A 166 -9.23 -9.83 15.83
C SER A 166 -9.78 -9.16 14.59
N GLU A 167 -9.02 -9.12 13.48
CA GLU A 167 -9.47 -8.55 12.22
C GLU A 167 -10.70 -9.28 11.68
N VAL A 168 -10.64 -10.62 11.58
CA VAL A 168 -11.76 -11.41 11.04
C VAL A 168 -12.99 -11.32 11.96
N ARG A 169 -12.77 -11.31 13.26
CA ARG A 169 -13.86 -11.16 14.23
C ARG A 169 -14.52 -9.79 14.11
N MET A 170 -13.73 -8.72 14.03
CA MET A 170 -14.23 -7.37 13.84
C MET A 170 -14.98 -7.21 12.51
N LEU A 171 -14.39 -7.66 11.39
CA LEU A 171 -14.94 -7.42 10.05
C LEU A 171 -16.15 -8.29 9.72
N PHE A 172 -16.18 -9.56 10.17
CA PHE A 172 -17.10 -10.54 9.62
C PHE A 172 -17.90 -11.33 10.66
N LEU A 173 -17.55 -11.24 11.94
CA LEU A 173 -18.20 -12.03 13.00
C LEU A 173 -18.86 -11.13 14.06
N ASP A 174 -18.44 -11.26 15.30
CA ASP A 174 -19.06 -10.63 16.45
C ASP A 174 -18.87 -9.12 16.55
N GLY A 175 -17.86 -8.54 15.90
CA GLY A 175 -17.63 -7.09 15.85
C GLY A 175 -18.29 -6.37 14.66
N ARG A 176 -18.85 -7.08 13.68
CA ARG A 176 -19.21 -6.55 12.36
C ARG A 176 -20.23 -5.40 12.36
N ASP A 177 -21.10 -5.33 13.36
CA ASP A 177 -22.17 -4.33 13.41
C ASP A 177 -21.72 -3.02 14.08
N ASP A 178 -20.72 -3.08 14.97
CA ASP A 178 -20.03 -1.94 15.61
C ASP A 178 -18.53 -2.26 15.74
N MET A 179 -17.84 -2.09 14.61
CA MET A 179 -16.43 -2.49 14.49
C MET A 179 -15.52 -1.70 15.41
N ALA A 180 -15.76 -0.40 15.53
CA ALA A 180 -14.95 0.46 16.38
C ALA A 180 -15.17 0.15 17.86
N GLY A 181 -16.43 0.03 18.31
CA GLY A 181 -16.76 -0.33 19.69
C GLY A 181 -16.12 -1.66 20.08
N TRP A 182 -16.20 -2.66 19.20
CA TRP A 182 -15.56 -3.95 19.42
C TRP A 182 -14.03 -3.84 19.54
N ALA A 183 -13.39 -3.04 18.68
CA ALA A 183 -11.94 -2.85 18.69
C ALA A 183 -11.46 -2.03 19.91
N GLU A 184 -12.25 -1.03 20.32
CA GLU A 184 -11.97 -0.16 21.47
C GLU A 184 -12.11 -0.90 22.82
N GLU A 185 -12.92 -1.97 22.89
CA GLU A 185 -13.12 -2.77 24.09
C GLU A 185 -11.96 -3.73 24.39
N GLN A 186 -11.06 -3.96 23.44
CA GLN A 186 -9.97 -4.89 23.65
C GLN A 186 -9.04 -4.41 24.80
N PRO A 187 -8.51 -5.33 25.61
CA PRO A 187 -7.58 -5.00 26.68
C PRO A 187 -6.22 -4.59 26.12
N LEU A 188 -5.37 -3.98 26.96
CA LEU A 188 -3.95 -3.83 26.68
C LEU A 188 -3.22 -5.15 26.87
N GLU A 189 -2.38 -5.53 25.91
CA GLU A 189 -1.38 -6.59 26.02
C GLU A 189 0.05 -6.02 26.23
N ALA A 190 0.23 -4.73 25.93
CA ALA A 190 1.50 -4.01 26.08
C ALA A 190 1.26 -2.55 26.47
N GLU A 191 2.28 -1.88 26.99
CA GLU A 191 2.20 -0.44 27.23
C GLU A 191 2.04 0.35 25.91
N PRO A 192 1.18 1.39 25.86
CA PRO A 192 1.03 2.23 24.67
C PRO A 192 2.39 2.78 24.19
N GLY A 193 2.63 2.65 22.88
CA GLY A 193 3.89 3.07 22.25
C GLY A 193 5.03 2.04 22.30
N SER A 194 4.96 0.99 23.12
CA SER A 194 6.08 0.07 23.34
C SER A 194 6.20 -1.02 22.27
N LYS A 195 5.08 -1.53 21.74
CA LYS A 195 5.03 -2.65 20.79
C LYS A 195 4.41 -2.19 19.47
N PHE A 196 5.06 -2.51 18.34
CA PHE A 196 4.44 -2.40 17.01
C PHE A 196 3.61 -3.66 16.76
N GLU A 197 2.33 -3.45 16.41
CA GLU A 197 1.41 -4.52 16.01
C GLU A 197 0.56 -4.00 14.84
N TYR A 198 0.78 -4.54 13.65
CA TYR A 198 -0.03 -4.16 12.49
C TYR A 198 -1.48 -4.58 12.70
N SER A 199 -2.44 -3.65 12.54
CA SER A 199 -3.83 -3.90 12.92
C SER A 199 -4.83 -3.08 12.10
N SER A 200 -5.77 -3.77 11.46
CA SER A 200 -6.97 -3.17 10.84
C SER A 200 -7.90 -2.59 11.91
N ASN A 201 -7.99 -3.23 13.09
CA ASN A 201 -8.77 -2.78 14.23
C ASN A 201 -8.36 -1.36 14.66
N THR A 202 -7.06 -1.11 14.79
CA THR A 202 -6.53 0.22 15.12
C THR A 202 -6.95 1.28 14.10
N THR A 203 -7.02 0.91 12.82
CA THR A 203 -7.44 1.87 11.78
C THR A 203 -8.94 2.15 11.80
N VAL A 204 -9.76 1.20 12.20
CA VAL A 204 -11.20 1.43 12.38
C VAL A 204 -11.45 2.33 13.59
N ILE A 205 -10.69 2.21 14.67
CA ILE A 205 -10.69 3.19 15.78
C ILE A 205 -10.36 4.59 15.28
N LEU A 206 -9.35 4.75 14.43
CA LEU A 206 -9.03 6.06 13.82
C LEU A 206 -10.20 6.60 12.97
N ALA A 207 -10.93 5.73 12.28
CA ALA A 207 -12.08 6.14 11.50
C ALA A 207 -13.27 6.59 12.39
N ASP A 208 -13.47 5.94 13.54
CA ASP A 208 -14.45 6.37 14.53
C ASP A 208 -14.10 7.71 15.16
N ILE A 209 -12.83 7.91 15.54
CA ILE A 209 -12.32 9.20 16.01
C ILE A 209 -12.58 10.30 14.97
N ALA A 210 -12.39 10.01 13.67
CA ALA A 210 -12.68 10.96 12.61
C ALA A 210 -14.20 11.28 12.54
N ALA A 211 -15.07 10.29 12.68
CA ALA A 211 -16.50 10.52 12.72
C ALA A 211 -16.90 11.41 13.90
N ARG A 212 -16.39 11.15 15.09
CA ARG A 212 -16.60 11.98 16.30
C ARG A 212 -16.04 13.41 16.14
N ALA A 213 -14.94 13.58 15.44
CA ALA A 213 -14.38 14.91 15.14
C ALA A 213 -15.24 15.71 14.12
N LEU A 214 -16.08 15.05 13.35
CA LEU A 214 -16.93 15.65 12.31
C LEU A 214 -18.36 15.92 12.76
N THR A 215 -18.88 15.13 13.71
CA THR A 215 -20.25 15.26 14.23
C THR A 215 -20.37 14.75 15.65
N ASP A 216 -21.18 15.41 16.47
CA ASP A 216 -21.53 14.97 17.84
C ASP A 216 -22.70 13.97 17.84
N SER A 217 -23.25 13.64 16.67
CA SER A 217 -24.40 12.72 16.57
C SER A 217 -23.97 11.26 16.73
N GLU A 218 -24.73 10.51 17.48
CA GLU A 218 -24.61 9.04 17.59
C GLU A 218 -25.48 8.31 16.54
N ASP A 219 -26.27 9.02 15.73
CA ASP A 219 -27.07 8.44 14.64
C ASP A 219 -26.14 7.91 13.54
N PRO A 220 -26.21 6.60 13.23
CA PRO A 220 -25.31 5.99 12.26
C PRO A 220 -25.35 6.61 10.87
N ASP A 221 -26.51 7.06 10.41
CA ASP A 221 -26.67 7.68 9.11
C ASP A 221 -26.07 9.09 9.07
N ILE A 222 -26.14 9.83 10.16
CA ILE A 222 -25.50 11.14 10.28
C ILE A 222 -23.99 10.97 10.32
N ARG A 223 -23.48 10.02 11.10
CA ARG A 223 -22.04 9.69 11.21
C ARG A 223 -21.46 9.31 9.84
N ARG A 224 -22.11 8.36 9.14
CA ARG A 224 -21.75 7.94 7.79
C ARG A 224 -21.70 9.12 6.82
N ARG A 225 -22.76 9.94 6.78
CA ARG A 225 -22.82 11.10 5.90
C ARG A 225 -21.74 12.14 6.20
N ALA A 226 -21.44 12.39 7.47
CA ALA A 226 -20.42 13.34 7.86
C ALA A 226 -19.04 12.94 7.31
N VAL A 227 -18.63 11.68 7.51
CA VAL A 227 -17.34 11.16 7.01
C VAL A 227 -17.33 11.09 5.50
N ALA A 228 -18.39 10.56 4.87
CA ALA A 228 -18.47 10.44 3.41
C ALA A 228 -18.41 11.81 2.73
N THR A 229 -19.15 12.81 3.24
CA THR A 229 -19.15 14.18 2.70
C THR A 229 -17.78 14.83 2.87
N TYR A 230 -17.14 14.65 4.03
CA TYR A 230 -15.80 15.20 4.28
C TYR A 230 -14.77 14.63 3.31
N LEU A 231 -14.72 13.30 3.17
CA LEU A 231 -13.82 12.65 2.23
C LEU A 231 -14.10 13.04 0.79
N GLN A 232 -15.38 13.08 0.39
CA GLN A 232 -15.77 13.46 -0.95
C GLN A 232 -15.29 14.86 -1.29
N ALA A 233 -15.60 15.86 -0.46
CA ALA A 233 -15.28 17.26 -0.74
C ALA A 233 -13.79 17.60 -0.59
N ARG A 234 -13.11 16.97 0.37
CA ARG A 234 -11.74 17.36 0.72
C ARG A 234 -10.66 16.51 0.06
N LEU A 235 -11.00 15.30 -0.39
CA LEU A 235 -10.04 14.35 -0.96
C LEU A 235 -10.48 13.81 -2.33
N PHE A 236 -11.63 13.18 -2.43
CA PHE A 236 -11.99 12.43 -3.64
C PHE A 236 -12.29 13.31 -4.84
N GLU A 237 -13.12 14.32 -4.68
CA GLU A 237 -13.39 15.29 -5.76
C GLU A 237 -12.13 16.03 -6.21
N PRO A 238 -11.32 16.63 -5.33
CA PRO A 238 -10.09 17.29 -5.74
C PRO A 238 -9.12 16.37 -6.49
N LEU A 239 -9.06 15.07 -6.13
CA LEU A 239 -8.24 14.07 -6.81
C LEU A 239 -8.89 13.48 -8.07
N ALA A 240 -10.12 13.86 -8.39
CA ALA A 240 -10.94 13.26 -9.45
C ALA A 240 -11.08 11.72 -9.31
N MET A 241 -11.17 11.24 -8.07
CA MET A 241 -11.45 9.83 -7.75
C MET A 241 -12.96 9.59 -7.79
N THR A 242 -13.52 9.51 -8.99
CA THR A 242 -14.97 9.48 -9.18
C THR A 242 -15.60 8.10 -8.99
N SER A 243 -14.81 7.06 -8.97
CA SER A 243 -15.28 5.68 -8.83
C SER A 243 -15.27 5.16 -7.40
N ILE A 244 -14.66 5.90 -6.46
CA ILE A 244 -14.44 5.40 -5.10
C ILE A 244 -15.73 5.27 -4.31
N VAL A 245 -15.90 4.12 -3.66
CA VAL A 245 -17.03 3.80 -2.79
C VAL A 245 -16.47 3.29 -1.46
N PRO A 246 -16.51 4.09 -0.39
CA PRO A 246 -16.17 3.63 0.95
C PRO A 246 -17.32 2.82 1.56
N GLU A 247 -16.98 1.79 2.33
CA GLU A 247 -17.95 1.02 3.11
C GLU A 247 -17.98 1.45 4.58
N PHE A 248 -19.15 1.25 5.21
CA PHE A 248 -19.40 1.61 6.60
C PHE A 248 -20.11 0.45 7.31
N ASP A 249 -19.84 0.29 8.59
CA ASP A 249 -20.57 -0.65 9.43
C ASP A 249 -21.98 -0.15 9.82
N ALA A 250 -22.70 -0.92 10.60
CA ALA A 250 -24.05 -0.56 11.03
C ALA A 250 -24.07 0.60 12.04
N ALA A 251 -22.97 0.84 12.76
CA ALA A 251 -22.80 1.98 13.66
C ALA A 251 -22.42 3.29 12.91
N GLY A 252 -22.26 3.23 11.59
CA GLY A 252 -21.90 4.38 10.74
C GLY A 252 -20.43 4.70 10.74
N THR A 253 -19.57 3.78 11.18
CA THR A 253 -18.12 3.92 11.16
C THR A 253 -17.55 3.45 9.82
N LEU A 254 -16.66 4.25 9.24
CA LEU A 254 -15.94 3.89 8.02
C LEU A 254 -15.08 2.64 8.26
N ILE A 255 -15.20 1.62 7.40
CA ILE A 255 -14.34 0.43 7.43
C ILE A 255 -12.96 0.81 6.83
N GLY A 256 -12.33 1.79 7.44
CA GLY A 256 -11.16 2.50 6.94
C GLY A 256 -9.88 1.67 6.94
N GLY A 257 -9.90 0.46 7.50
CA GLY A 257 -8.79 -0.48 7.50
C GLY A 257 -8.73 -1.39 6.27
N SER A 258 -9.87 -1.57 5.54
CA SER A 258 -9.97 -2.69 4.60
C SER A 258 -10.88 -2.45 3.40
N LEU A 259 -12.05 -1.80 3.57
CA LEU A 259 -13.10 -1.88 2.56
C LEU A 259 -13.45 -0.52 1.94
N MET A 260 -12.74 -0.21 0.87
CA MET A 260 -13.09 0.81 -0.12
C MET A 260 -12.94 0.20 -1.51
N HIS A 261 -13.74 0.62 -2.45
CA HIS A 261 -13.74 0.11 -3.82
C HIS A 261 -13.46 1.25 -4.78
N ALA A 262 -12.49 1.10 -5.66
CA ALA A 262 -12.19 2.11 -6.67
C ALA A 262 -11.56 1.45 -7.91
N THR A 263 -11.57 2.15 -9.04
CA THR A 263 -10.84 1.72 -10.22
C THR A 263 -9.34 1.81 -9.99
N ALA A 264 -8.57 1.01 -10.74
CA ALA A 264 -7.12 1.07 -10.70
C ALA A 264 -6.58 2.48 -11.04
N ARG A 265 -7.27 3.21 -11.90
CA ARG A 265 -6.94 4.60 -12.23
C ARG A 265 -7.08 5.54 -11.04
N ASP A 266 -8.12 5.37 -10.22
CA ASP A 266 -8.33 6.21 -9.04
C ASP A 266 -7.29 5.91 -7.96
N TYR A 267 -6.93 4.64 -7.74
CA TYR A 267 -5.81 4.28 -6.86
C TYR A 267 -4.47 4.85 -7.37
N ALA A 268 -4.23 4.82 -8.68
CA ALA A 268 -3.03 5.41 -9.26
C ALA A 268 -2.96 6.93 -9.04
N ARG A 269 -4.09 7.67 -9.17
CA ARG A 269 -4.17 9.11 -8.84
C ARG A 269 -3.88 9.37 -7.37
N PHE A 270 -4.41 8.55 -6.48
CA PHE A 270 -4.11 8.65 -5.06
C PHE A 270 -2.62 8.40 -4.78
N GLY A 271 -2.00 7.41 -5.44
CA GLY A 271 -0.56 7.18 -5.37
C GLY A 271 0.26 8.37 -5.89
N ASP A 272 -0.14 8.99 -7.02
CA ASP A 272 0.53 10.19 -7.53
C ASP A 272 0.41 11.40 -6.59
N PHE A 273 -0.76 11.58 -5.97
CA PHE A 273 -0.96 12.58 -4.92
C PHE A 273 0.01 12.40 -3.74
N LEU A 274 0.19 11.18 -3.25
CA LEU A 274 1.16 10.89 -2.17
C LEU A 274 2.60 11.12 -2.63
N ARG A 275 2.95 10.68 -3.83
CA ARG A 275 4.27 10.92 -4.45
C ARG A 275 4.58 12.42 -4.54
N ASN A 276 3.57 13.24 -4.81
CA ASN A 276 3.65 14.69 -4.82
C ASN A 276 3.47 15.34 -3.42
N LYS A 277 3.68 14.53 -2.35
CA LYS A 277 3.67 15.00 -0.95
C LYS A 277 2.37 15.72 -0.56
N GLY A 278 1.24 15.14 -0.97
CA GLY A 278 -0.09 15.67 -0.62
C GLY A 278 -0.55 16.83 -1.48
N SER A 279 0.08 17.07 -2.63
CA SER A 279 -0.34 18.06 -3.62
C SER A 279 -0.89 17.38 -4.87
N TYR A 280 -1.93 17.93 -5.45
CA TYR A 280 -2.50 17.48 -6.72
C TYR A 280 -2.85 18.69 -7.59
N ARG A 281 -2.37 18.71 -8.85
CA ARG A 281 -2.55 19.80 -9.81
C ARG A 281 -2.26 21.18 -9.22
N GLY A 282 -1.21 21.30 -8.42
CA GLY A 282 -0.78 22.55 -7.80
C GLY A 282 -1.51 22.93 -6.51
N THR A 283 -2.52 22.17 -6.08
CA THR A 283 -3.26 22.40 -4.84
C THR A 283 -2.76 21.46 -3.74
N GLN A 284 -2.36 22.00 -2.58
CA GLN A 284 -1.99 21.21 -1.40
C GLN A 284 -3.26 20.81 -0.65
N LEU A 285 -3.60 19.50 -0.62
CA LEU A 285 -4.81 18.97 0.02
C LEU A 285 -4.57 18.52 1.46
N VAL A 286 -3.37 18.03 1.76
CA VAL A 286 -2.90 17.69 3.11
C VAL A 286 -1.50 18.27 3.30
N PRO A 287 -1.11 18.74 4.50
CA PRO A 287 0.22 19.33 4.69
C PRO A 287 1.35 18.41 4.23
N ARG A 288 2.33 18.96 3.50
CA ARG A 288 3.52 18.22 3.05
C ARG A 288 4.19 17.46 4.20
N ALA A 289 4.37 18.12 5.33
CA ALA A 289 4.99 17.52 6.52
C ALA A 289 4.21 16.31 7.05
N TRP A 290 2.89 16.25 6.82
CA TRP A 290 2.09 15.09 7.18
C TRP A 290 2.45 13.88 6.32
N VAL A 291 2.49 14.04 4.99
CA VAL A 291 2.87 12.96 4.08
C VAL A 291 4.32 12.52 4.31
N GLU A 292 5.24 13.47 4.57
CA GLU A 292 6.62 13.14 4.94
C GLU A 292 6.67 12.30 6.22
N LYS A 293 5.85 12.63 7.23
CA LYS A 293 5.72 11.82 8.44
C LYS A 293 5.16 10.41 8.14
N MET A 294 4.17 10.28 7.27
CA MET A 294 3.58 8.98 6.90
C MET A 294 4.60 8.02 6.27
N VAL A 295 5.62 8.53 5.59
CA VAL A 295 6.63 7.72 4.88
C VAL A 295 7.98 7.67 5.60
N THR A 296 8.06 8.21 6.81
CA THR A 296 9.26 8.17 7.66
C THR A 296 9.11 7.05 8.67
N PRO A 297 10.08 6.13 8.79
CA PRO A 297 10.07 5.10 9.83
C PRO A 297 9.94 5.71 11.23
N SER A 298 9.15 5.06 12.09
CA SER A 298 8.87 5.49 13.47
C SER A 298 9.67 4.69 14.49
#